data_b2779a81db12f4e3b8618c8b004fe550
#
_entry.id   b2779a81db12f4e3b8618c8b004fe550
#
_cell.length_a   1.000
_cell.length_b   1.000
_cell.length_c   1.000
_cell.angle_alpha   90.00
_cell.angle_beta   90.00
_cell.angle_gamma   90.00
#
_symmetry.space_group_name_H-M   'P 1'
#
loop_
_entity.id
_entity.type
_entity.pdbx_description
1 polymer ?
#
loop_
_entity_poly.entity_id
_entity_poly.type
_entity_poly.pdbx_seq_one_letter_code
_entity_poly.pdbx_strand_id
1 'polypeptide(L)'
;MKKESLSINKEGGFTLIELVVSFTIFIALISFTTLTFTQTLRTGRVISDLNASMNSIAFVTEQMMREIRTGTDFENFAGEETIRFTNANDERVSYKKINNDGIGRCVGNCNTDLVYEALTSPDVKIDKLKFILRGTRRGDSSAPRITIVTAVAGPKGINIPLQTTISARVIEDDS
;
A
#
# COMPACT_ATOMS: atom_id res chain seq x y z
N MET A 1 -41.38 -45.03 63.68
CA MET A 1 -41.20 -43.62 63.21
C MET A 1 -39.70 -43.32 63.15
N LYS A 2 -39.12 -43.26 61.99
CA LYS A 2 -37.68 -43.05 61.78
C LYS A 2 -37.46 -41.52 61.52
N LYS A 3 -36.79 -40.86 62.47
CA LYS A 3 -36.43 -39.46 62.35
C LYS A 3 -35.30 -39.37 61.36
N GLU A 4 -35.54 -38.80 60.16
CA GLU A 4 -34.49 -38.35 59.25
C GLU A 4 -33.87 -37.06 59.80
N SER A 5 -32.60 -37.15 60.18
CA SER A 5 -31.81 -35.96 60.51
C SER A 5 -31.39 -35.24 59.25
N LEU A 6 -31.96 -34.07 58.98
CA LEU A 6 -31.45 -33.15 57.95
C LEU A 6 -30.03 -32.75 58.33
N SER A 7 -29.06 -33.19 57.52
CA SER A 7 -27.69 -32.69 57.60
C SER A 7 -27.69 -31.27 57.04
N ILE A 8 -27.58 -30.28 57.89
CA ILE A 8 -27.35 -28.90 57.51
C ILE A 8 -25.89 -28.81 57.05
N ASN A 9 -25.69 -28.75 55.71
CA ASN A 9 -24.39 -28.43 55.14
C ASN A 9 -23.96 -27.04 55.66
N LYS A 10 -22.88 -26.97 56.43
CA LYS A 10 -22.23 -25.72 56.83
C LYS A 10 -21.67 -25.08 55.56
N GLU A 11 -22.35 -24.07 55.03
CA GLU A 11 -21.80 -23.21 54.00
C GLU A 11 -20.63 -22.43 54.62
N GLY A 12 -19.40 -22.75 54.20
CA GLY A 12 -18.20 -22.03 54.60
C GLY A 12 -18.22 -20.66 53.95
N GLY A 13 -18.26 -19.58 54.73
CA GLY A 13 -18.13 -18.22 54.24
C GLY A 13 -16.71 -17.95 53.72
N PHE A 14 -16.57 -17.11 52.70
CA PHE A 14 -15.28 -16.66 52.17
C PHE A 14 -14.47 -15.92 53.25
N THR A 15 -13.18 -16.18 53.30
CA THR A 15 -12.28 -15.45 54.18
C THR A 15 -11.94 -14.08 53.57
N LEU A 16 -11.67 -13.08 54.39
CA LEU A 16 -11.30 -11.73 53.94
C LEU A 16 -10.04 -11.77 53.04
N ILE A 17 -9.08 -12.64 53.38
CA ILE A 17 -7.84 -12.80 52.56
C ILE A 17 -8.14 -13.38 51.16
N GLU A 18 -9.05 -14.33 51.06
CA GLU A 18 -9.45 -14.94 49.81
C GLU A 18 -10.13 -13.93 48.86
N LEU A 19 -10.95 -13.03 49.42
CA LEU A 19 -11.58 -11.95 48.71
C LEU A 19 -10.53 -10.93 48.18
N VAL A 20 -9.55 -10.55 48.99
CA VAL A 20 -8.49 -9.62 48.61
C VAL A 20 -7.61 -10.22 47.49
N VAL A 21 -7.21 -11.49 47.61
CA VAL A 21 -6.42 -12.19 46.63
C VAL A 21 -7.19 -12.31 45.30
N SER A 22 -8.43 -12.72 45.35
CA SER A 22 -9.29 -12.82 44.17
C SER A 22 -9.46 -11.48 43.46
N PHE A 23 -9.64 -10.39 44.18
CA PHE A 23 -9.80 -9.06 43.66
C PHE A 23 -8.51 -8.53 43.00
N THR A 24 -7.33 -8.80 43.61
CA THR A 24 -6.04 -8.43 43.00
C THR A 24 -5.78 -9.16 41.71
N ILE A 25 -6.07 -10.47 41.64
CA ILE A 25 -5.95 -11.26 40.40
C ILE A 25 -6.91 -10.73 39.33
N PHE A 26 -8.15 -10.42 39.72
CA PHE A 26 -9.15 -9.87 38.80
C PHE A 26 -8.72 -8.53 38.20
N ILE A 27 -8.21 -7.60 39.02
CA ILE A 27 -7.67 -6.32 38.50
C ILE A 27 -6.49 -6.54 37.57
N ALA A 28 -5.58 -7.44 37.90
CA ALA A 28 -4.43 -7.76 37.04
C ALA A 28 -4.88 -8.29 35.67
N LEU A 29 -5.84 -9.20 35.61
CA LEU A 29 -6.39 -9.76 34.39
C LEU A 29 -7.10 -8.70 33.55
N ILE A 30 -7.93 -7.84 34.13
CA ILE A 30 -8.60 -6.75 33.42
C ILE A 30 -7.58 -5.79 32.85
N SER A 31 -6.57 -5.41 33.62
CA SER A 31 -5.51 -4.50 33.15
C SER A 31 -4.77 -5.06 31.95
N PHE A 32 -4.37 -6.33 32.00
CA PHE A 32 -3.70 -7.01 30.90
C PHE A 32 -4.59 -7.08 29.64
N THR A 33 -5.85 -7.46 29.81
CA THR A 33 -6.83 -7.56 28.72
C THR A 33 -7.04 -6.19 28.04
N THR A 34 -7.20 -5.13 28.82
CA THR A 34 -7.40 -3.76 28.32
C THR A 34 -6.20 -3.26 27.54
N LEU A 35 -4.97 -3.52 28.02
CA LEU A 35 -3.75 -3.17 27.30
C LEU A 35 -3.66 -3.88 25.95
N THR A 36 -3.88 -5.18 25.93
CA THR A 36 -3.84 -6.00 24.71
C THR A 36 -4.90 -5.54 23.69
N PHE A 37 -6.12 -5.28 24.16
CA PHE A 37 -7.21 -4.79 23.31
C PHE A 37 -6.86 -3.44 22.68
N THR A 38 -6.33 -2.49 23.46
CA THR A 38 -5.94 -1.17 22.95
C THR A 38 -4.82 -1.26 21.89
N GLN A 39 -3.85 -2.15 22.11
CA GLN A 39 -2.78 -2.39 21.11
C GLN A 39 -3.35 -2.99 19.83
N THR A 40 -4.26 -3.94 19.93
CA THR A 40 -4.91 -4.56 18.77
C THR A 40 -5.67 -3.53 17.94
N LEU A 41 -6.42 -2.63 18.56
CA LEU A 41 -7.13 -1.56 17.86
C LEU A 41 -6.17 -0.59 17.14
N ARG A 42 -5.06 -0.23 17.77
CA ARG A 42 -4.04 0.63 17.14
C ARG A 42 -3.39 -0.03 15.95
N THR A 43 -3.03 -1.31 16.06
CA THR A 43 -2.46 -2.09 14.97
C THR A 43 -3.46 -2.26 13.82
N GLY A 44 -4.73 -2.52 14.13
CA GLY A 44 -5.79 -2.63 13.14
C GLY A 44 -5.95 -1.36 12.28
N ARG A 45 -5.86 -0.18 12.87
CA ARG A 45 -5.89 1.10 12.11
C ARG A 45 -4.69 1.23 11.17
N VAL A 46 -3.48 0.96 11.66
CA VAL A 46 -2.26 1.00 10.84
C VAL A 46 -2.36 0.05 9.64
N ILE A 47 -2.87 -1.16 9.86
CA ILE A 47 -3.07 -2.14 8.76
C ILE A 47 -4.11 -1.64 7.77
N SER A 48 -5.21 -1.05 8.24
CA SER A 48 -6.24 -0.48 7.37
C SER A 48 -5.69 0.63 6.47
N ASP A 49 -4.91 1.55 7.04
CA ASP A 49 -4.29 2.66 6.29
C ASP A 49 -3.27 2.15 5.26
N LEU A 50 -2.48 1.14 5.64
CA LEU A 50 -1.55 0.48 4.71
C LEU A 50 -2.29 -0.20 3.56
N ASN A 51 -3.36 -0.94 3.84
CA ASN A 51 -4.16 -1.61 2.81
C ASN A 51 -4.79 -0.60 1.85
N ALA A 52 -5.31 0.53 2.34
CA ALA A 52 -5.86 1.58 1.50
C ALA A 52 -4.77 2.17 0.57
N SER A 53 -3.57 2.42 1.10
CA SER A 53 -2.43 2.91 0.31
C SER A 53 -1.99 1.89 -0.74
N MET A 54 -1.89 0.62 -0.39
CA MET A 54 -1.51 -0.46 -1.31
C MET A 54 -2.54 -0.65 -2.43
N ASN A 55 -3.83 -0.57 -2.12
CA ASN A 55 -4.90 -0.64 -3.12
C ASN A 55 -4.84 0.53 -4.10
N SER A 56 -4.60 1.75 -3.62
CA SER A 56 -4.43 2.94 -4.47
C SER A 56 -3.26 2.78 -5.42
N ILE A 57 -2.09 2.33 -4.93
CA ILE A 57 -0.91 2.10 -5.77
C ILE A 57 -1.11 0.97 -6.76
N ALA A 58 -1.76 -0.12 -6.36
CA ALA A 58 -2.06 -1.23 -7.25
C ALA A 58 -2.93 -0.75 -8.42
N PHE A 59 -3.97 0.04 -8.15
CA PHE A 59 -4.83 0.62 -9.17
C PHE A 59 -4.07 1.53 -10.14
N VAL A 60 -3.27 2.46 -9.61
CA VAL A 60 -2.46 3.38 -10.44
C VAL A 60 -1.43 2.60 -11.26
N THR A 61 -0.77 1.60 -10.66
CA THR A 61 0.19 0.76 -11.36
C THR A 61 -0.48 -0.03 -12.49
N GLU A 62 -1.68 -0.57 -12.26
CA GLU A 62 -2.44 -1.28 -13.29
C GLU A 62 -2.83 -0.34 -14.44
N GLN A 63 -3.26 0.88 -14.14
CA GLN A 63 -3.55 1.90 -15.17
C GLN A 63 -2.30 2.22 -16.00
N MET A 64 -1.16 2.47 -15.35
CA MET A 64 0.13 2.67 -16.04
C MET A 64 0.50 1.45 -16.90
N MET A 65 0.36 0.24 -16.38
CA MET A 65 0.68 -0.99 -17.13
C MET A 65 -0.16 -1.15 -18.40
N ARG A 66 -1.45 -0.84 -18.32
CA ARG A 66 -2.34 -0.92 -19.51
C ARG A 66 -1.91 0.07 -20.58
N GLU A 67 -1.62 1.31 -20.20
CA GLU A 67 -1.24 2.37 -21.13
C GLU A 67 0.17 2.14 -21.71
N ILE A 68 1.14 1.72 -20.88
CA ILE A 68 2.50 1.37 -21.31
C ILE A 68 2.49 0.17 -22.26
N ARG A 69 1.64 -0.84 -22.05
CA ARG A 69 1.60 -2.05 -22.88
C ARG A 69 1.27 -1.76 -24.34
N THR A 70 0.47 -0.72 -24.60
CA THR A 70 0.03 -0.30 -25.93
C THR A 70 0.77 0.94 -26.44
N GLY A 71 1.70 1.46 -25.63
CA GLY A 71 2.47 2.65 -25.96
C GLY A 71 3.68 2.37 -26.85
N THR A 72 4.19 3.43 -27.45
CA THR A 72 5.38 3.48 -28.30
C THR A 72 6.29 4.64 -27.90
N ASP A 73 7.48 4.75 -28.50
CA ASP A 73 8.42 5.86 -28.30
C ASP A 73 8.74 6.18 -26.84
N PHE A 74 9.14 5.14 -26.11
CA PHE A 74 9.48 5.27 -24.69
C PHE A 74 10.79 6.02 -24.48
N GLU A 75 10.77 7.03 -23.62
CA GLU A 75 11.95 7.77 -23.21
C GLU A 75 11.92 8.09 -21.69
N ASN A 76 13.10 8.12 -21.07
CA ASN A 76 13.25 8.73 -19.75
C ASN A 76 13.48 10.23 -19.93
N PHE A 77 12.60 11.04 -19.33
CA PHE A 77 12.74 12.48 -19.31
C PHE A 77 13.12 12.93 -17.90
N ALA A 78 14.16 13.76 -17.79
CA ALA A 78 14.72 14.18 -16.50
C ALA A 78 15.19 13.01 -15.60
N GLY A 79 15.87 12.02 -16.21
CA GLY A 79 16.38 10.84 -15.51
C GLY A 79 15.35 9.69 -15.40
N GLU A 80 15.60 8.73 -14.50
CA GLU A 80 14.75 7.54 -14.34
C GLU A 80 13.45 7.80 -13.58
N GLU A 81 13.21 9.02 -13.08
CA GLU A 81 12.03 9.36 -12.26
C GLU A 81 10.80 9.74 -13.10
N THR A 82 10.99 9.96 -14.40
CA THR A 82 9.91 10.33 -15.32
C THR A 82 9.98 9.46 -16.56
N ILE A 83 8.87 8.83 -16.90
CA ILE A 83 8.69 8.17 -18.20
C ILE A 83 7.80 9.02 -19.08
N ARG A 84 8.13 9.08 -20.37
CA ARG A 84 7.31 9.66 -21.42
C ARG A 84 7.20 8.68 -22.58
N PHE A 85 6.02 8.59 -23.17
CA PHE A 85 5.74 7.70 -24.30
C PHE A 85 4.52 8.19 -25.07
N THR A 86 4.27 7.64 -26.25
CA THR A 86 3.05 7.86 -27.03
C THR A 86 2.07 6.72 -26.74
N ASN A 87 0.84 7.04 -26.33
CA ASN A 87 -0.18 6.04 -26.03
C ASN A 87 -0.89 5.54 -27.30
N ALA A 88 -1.85 4.61 -27.16
CA ALA A 88 -2.60 4.04 -28.27
C ALA A 88 -3.49 5.05 -29.03
N ASN A 89 -3.74 6.22 -28.46
CA ASN A 89 -4.51 7.31 -29.07
C ASN A 89 -3.61 8.35 -29.78
N ASP A 90 -2.33 8.04 -29.93
CA ASP A 90 -1.32 8.94 -30.50
C ASP A 90 -1.08 10.20 -29.66
N GLU A 91 -1.34 10.14 -28.35
CA GLU A 91 -1.13 11.22 -27.41
C GLU A 91 0.18 11.03 -26.66
N ARG A 92 0.94 12.11 -26.47
CA ARG A 92 2.14 12.09 -25.64
C ARG A 92 1.76 12.06 -24.17
N VAL A 93 2.11 11.01 -23.48
CA VAL A 93 1.80 10.80 -22.05
C VAL A 93 3.06 10.78 -21.22
N SER A 94 2.99 11.36 -20.03
CA SER A 94 4.10 11.35 -19.06
C SER A 94 3.62 10.97 -17.67
N TYR A 95 4.39 10.14 -16.99
CA TYR A 95 4.21 9.77 -15.59
C TYR A 95 5.42 10.15 -14.77
N LYS A 96 5.21 10.74 -13.59
CA LYS A 96 6.27 11.04 -12.63
C LYS A 96 5.76 11.12 -11.20
N LYS A 97 6.69 11.19 -10.25
CA LYS A 97 6.38 11.62 -8.88
C LYS A 97 6.10 13.13 -8.87
N ILE A 98 5.01 13.56 -8.25
CA ILE A 98 4.63 14.96 -8.09
C ILE A 98 4.90 15.46 -6.66
N ASN A 99 4.89 16.80 -6.47
CA ASN A 99 5.27 17.45 -5.21
C ASN A 99 4.46 17.04 -3.96
N ASN A 100 3.27 16.46 -4.14
CA ASN A 100 2.45 15.92 -3.04
C ASN A 100 2.78 14.45 -2.71
N ASP A 101 3.99 13.99 -3.07
CA ASP A 101 4.42 12.60 -2.90
C ASP A 101 3.52 11.56 -3.59
N GLY A 102 2.69 11.97 -4.53
CA GLY A 102 1.85 11.10 -5.35
C GLY A 102 2.45 10.76 -6.70
N ILE A 103 1.76 9.90 -7.46
CA ILE A 103 2.05 9.65 -8.87
C ILE A 103 1.12 10.52 -9.70
N GLY A 104 1.70 11.31 -10.60
CA GLY A 104 0.97 12.17 -11.52
C GLY A 104 1.06 11.68 -12.95
N ARG A 105 -0.02 11.90 -13.71
CA ARG A 105 -0.14 11.68 -15.15
C ARG A 105 -0.38 13.01 -15.86
N CYS A 106 0.27 13.20 -16.96
CA CYS A 106 0.05 14.34 -17.86
C CYS A 106 -0.10 13.86 -19.28
N VAL A 107 -0.93 14.54 -20.06
CA VAL A 107 -1.12 14.32 -21.51
C VAL A 107 -0.77 15.59 -22.26
N GLY A 108 0.01 15.46 -23.35
CA GLY A 108 0.41 16.57 -24.19
C GLY A 108 1.66 17.29 -23.67
N ASN A 109 1.55 18.58 -23.40
CA ASN A 109 2.70 19.42 -23.00
C ASN A 109 2.95 19.36 -21.50
N CYS A 110 3.82 18.47 -21.05
CA CYS A 110 4.10 18.14 -19.65
C CYS A 110 5.34 18.86 -19.10
N ASN A 111 5.47 20.17 -19.34
CA ASN A 111 6.67 20.94 -18.98
C ASN A 111 6.69 21.45 -17.53
N THR A 112 5.56 21.48 -16.85
CA THR A 112 5.45 21.96 -15.46
C THR A 112 4.71 20.95 -14.58
N ASP A 113 4.97 20.97 -13.28
CA ASP A 113 4.33 20.07 -12.32
C ASP A 113 2.81 20.30 -12.21
N LEU A 114 2.37 21.54 -12.48
CA LEU A 114 0.97 21.96 -12.36
C LEU A 114 0.03 21.27 -13.38
N VAL A 115 0.58 20.75 -14.48
CA VAL A 115 -0.22 20.06 -15.52
C VAL A 115 -0.39 18.56 -15.25
N TYR A 116 0.26 18.03 -14.19
CA TYR A 116 0.12 16.63 -13.81
C TYR A 116 -1.10 16.44 -12.92
N GLU A 117 -2.00 15.58 -13.37
CA GLU A 117 -3.13 15.12 -12.57
C GLU A 117 -2.67 14.03 -11.60
N ALA A 118 -2.98 14.20 -10.31
CA ALA A 118 -2.66 13.20 -9.29
C ALA A 118 -3.54 11.96 -9.46
N LEU A 119 -2.92 10.81 -9.63
CA LEU A 119 -3.64 9.52 -9.74
C LEU A 119 -3.79 8.82 -8.39
N THR A 120 -2.87 9.09 -7.47
CA THR A 120 -2.90 8.52 -6.12
C THR A 120 -3.78 9.35 -5.19
N SER A 121 -4.40 8.69 -4.20
CA SER A 121 -5.11 9.38 -3.13
C SER A 121 -4.16 10.32 -2.37
N PRO A 122 -4.63 11.47 -1.86
CA PRO A 122 -3.81 12.43 -1.09
C PRO A 122 -3.13 11.84 0.15
N ASP A 123 -3.69 10.77 0.71
CA ASP A 123 -3.17 10.09 1.89
C ASP A 123 -2.01 9.13 1.57
N VAL A 124 -1.78 8.85 0.28
CA VAL A 124 -0.72 7.95 -0.18
C VAL A 124 0.55 8.73 -0.45
N LYS A 125 1.61 8.36 0.25
CA LYS A 125 2.93 8.95 0.05
C LYS A 125 3.85 7.98 -0.67
N ILE A 126 4.40 8.43 -1.80
CA ILE A 126 5.38 7.70 -2.57
C ILE A 126 6.78 8.20 -2.18
N ASP A 127 7.56 7.33 -1.59
CA ASP A 127 8.95 7.64 -1.25
C ASP A 127 9.82 7.63 -2.51
N LYS A 128 9.64 6.63 -3.37
CA LYS A 128 10.45 6.43 -4.57
C LYS A 128 9.58 6.03 -5.75
N LEU A 129 9.86 6.61 -6.91
CA LEU A 129 9.33 6.17 -8.21
C LEU A 129 10.47 6.20 -9.23
N LYS A 130 10.71 5.07 -9.92
CA LYS A 130 11.70 4.98 -10.99
C LYS A 130 11.18 4.12 -12.13
N PHE A 131 11.58 4.48 -13.34
CA PHE A 131 11.29 3.77 -14.59
C PHE A 131 12.60 3.33 -15.23
N ILE A 132 12.80 2.03 -15.36
CA ILE A 132 13.98 1.45 -16.00
C ILE A 132 13.54 0.91 -17.36
N LEU A 133 14.06 1.52 -18.42
CA LEU A 133 13.75 1.19 -19.80
C LEU A 133 14.83 0.28 -20.39
N ARG A 134 14.41 -0.79 -21.08
CA ARG A 134 15.29 -1.68 -21.83
C ARG A 134 14.62 -2.04 -23.16
N GLY A 135 15.43 -2.19 -24.22
CA GLY A 135 14.92 -2.56 -25.54
C GLY A 135 14.06 -1.47 -26.19
N THR A 136 14.29 -0.19 -25.84
CA THR A 136 13.49 0.95 -26.35
C THR A 136 14.15 1.67 -27.52
N ARG A 137 15.35 1.25 -27.96
CA ARG A 137 16.07 1.89 -29.08
C ARG A 137 15.52 1.37 -30.39
N ARG A 138 15.32 2.27 -31.34
CA ARG A 138 14.98 1.90 -32.73
C ARG A 138 16.07 0.99 -33.32
N GLY A 139 15.66 -0.14 -33.91
CA GLY A 139 16.59 -1.15 -34.46
C GLY A 139 17.09 -2.16 -33.39
N ASP A 140 16.62 -2.09 -32.16
CA ASP A 140 16.85 -3.12 -31.18
C ASP A 140 15.82 -4.25 -31.42
N SER A 141 16.28 -5.44 -31.79
CA SER A 141 15.41 -6.61 -32.07
C SER A 141 14.66 -7.11 -30.82
N SER A 142 14.70 -6.37 -29.72
CA SER A 142 14.13 -6.73 -28.43
C SER A 142 12.84 -5.97 -28.16
N ALA A 143 11.81 -6.67 -27.71
CA ALA A 143 10.58 -6.00 -27.25
C ALA A 143 10.88 -5.03 -26.10
N PRO A 144 10.36 -3.79 -26.16
CA PRO A 144 10.55 -2.81 -25.08
C PRO A 144 10.07 -3.35 -23.74
N ARG A 145 10.91 -3.23 -22.73
CA ARG A 145 10.61 -3.62 -21.35
C ARG A 145 10.76 -2.43 -20.43
N ILE A 146 9.71 -2.14 -19.72
CA ILE A 146 9.66 -1.05 -18.73
C ILE A 146 9.50 -1.65 -17.36
N THR A 147 10.47 -1.42 -16.48
CA THR A 147 10.38 -1.80 -15.06
C THR A 147 10.02 -0.58 -14.24
N ILE A 148 8.91 -0.65 -13.54
CA ILE A 148 8.45 0.36 -12.59
C ILE A 148 8.91 -0.09 -11.21
N VAL A 149 9.68 0.75 -10.53
CA VAL A 149 10.11 0.55 -9.14
C VAL A 149 9.51 1.68 -8.32
N THR A 150 8.67 1.34 -7.37
CA THR A 150 8.06 2.31 -6.45
C THR A 150 8.23 1.86 -5.00
N ALA A 151 8.23 2.81 -4.09
CA ALA A 151 8.18 2.55 -2.66
C ALA A 151 7.09 3.42 -2.02
N VAL A 152 6.19 2.79 -1.29
CA VAL A 152 5.11 3.45 -0.55
C VAL A 152 5.57 3.71 0.86
N ALA A 153 5.51 4.97 1.30
CA ALA A 153 5.79 5.34 2.67
C ALA A 153 4.56 5.05 3.55
N GLY A 154 4.72 4.12 4.46
CA GLY A 154 3.71 3.77 5.47
C GLY A 154 3.93 4.48 6.80
N PRO A 155 3.01 4.29 7.75
CA PRO A 155 3.13 4.81 9.11
C PRO A 155 4.42 4.32 9.79
N LYS A 156 4.97 5.14 10.69
CA LYS A 156 6.19 4.83 11.46
C LYS A 156 7.46 4.58 10.63
N GLY A 157 7.55 5.14 9.41
CA GLY A 157 8.74 5.00 8.56
C GLY A 157 8.86 3.63 7.88
N ILE A 158 7.78 2.86 7.81
CA ILE A 158 7.75 1.62 7.05
C ILE A 158 7.69 1.98 5.57
N ASN A 159 8.67 1.52 4.77
CA ASN A 159 8.66 1.65 3.33
C ASN A 159 8.39 0.28 2.69
N ILE A 160 7.37 0.21 1.85
CA ILE A 160 6.99 -1.02 1.14
C ILE A 160 7.44 -0.88 -0.31
N PRO A 161 8.51 -1.58 -0.72
CA PRO A 161 8.95 -1.57 -2.10
C PRO A 161 8.04 -2.45 -2.98
N LEU A 162 7.72 -1.94 -4.17
CA LEU A 162 6.97 -2.62 -5.20
C LEU A 162 7.75 -2.53 -6.50
N GLN A 163 7.81 -3.63 -7.24
CA GLN A 163 8.43 -3.67 -8.55
C GLN A 163 7.57 -4.48 -9.50
N THR A 164 7.38 -3.95 -10.70
CA THR A 164 6.71 -4.66 -11.79
C THR A 164 7.45 -4.39 -13.10
N THR A 165 7.42 -5.36 -14.00
CA THR A 165 8.02 -5.24 -15.33
C THR A 165 6.98 -5.54 -16.39
N ILE A 166 6.89 -4.65 -17.37
CA ILE A 166 5.93 -4.71 -18.46
C ILE A 166 6.71 -4.85 -19.77
N SER A 167 6.27 -5.74 -20.64
CA SER A 167 6.71 -5.77 -22.04
C SER A 167 5.68 -5.02 -22.87
N ALA A 168 6.12 -3.97 -23.57
CA ALA A 168 5.29 -3.25 -24.52
C ALA A 168 5.18 -4.05 -25.81
N ARG A 169 4.12 -3.78 -26.58
CA ARG A 169 3.91 -4.41 -27.88
C ARG A 169 4.88 -3.81 -28.89
N VAL A 170 5.59 -4.65 -29.64
CA VAL A 170 6.31 -4.20 -30.83
C VAL A 170 5.26 -3.95 -31.92
N ILE A 171 5.08 -2.71 -32.33
CA ILE A 171 4.35 -2.39 -33.53
C ILE A 171 5.45 -2.41 -34.62
N GLU A 172 5.54 -3.48 -35.40
CA GLU A 172 6.31 -3.45 -36.65
C GLU A 172 5.61 -2.47 -37.57
N ASP A 173 6.26 -1.34 -37.86
CA ASP A 173 5.87 -0.45 -38.94
C ASP A 173 6.19 -1.21 -40.22
N ASP A 174 5.19 -1.80 -40.87
CA ASP A 174 5.26 -2.31 -42.24
C ASP A 174 5.41 -1.11 -43.16
N SER A 175 6.67 -0.73 -43.41
CA SER A 175 7.05 0.26 -44.44
C SER A 175 7.59 -0.41 -45.67
#